data_0fd85e0d1fc06b33db391ea69a9773fc
#
_entry.id   0fd85e0d1fc06b33db391ea69a9773fc
#
_cell.length_a   1.000
_cell.length_b   1.000
_cell.length_c   1.000
_cell.angle_alpha   90.00
_cell.angle_beta   90.00
_cell.angle_gamma   90.00
#
_symmetry.space_group_name_H-M   'P 1'
#
loop_
_entity.id
_entity.type
_entity.pdbx_description
1 polymer ?
#
loop_
_entity_poly.entity_id
_entity_poly.type
_entity_poly.pdbx_seq_one_letter_code
_entity_poly.pdbx_strand_id
1 'polypeptide(L)'
;MAQKPVALYYRMLKYQPENLKRLDDLFSVIELDDPSEDTPEILSRVEVLFAPLGYFVGKEKMDLAKRLRVIASNTTGHPHIDVDCAVSKGIFVACLKFAPEFLKTITPTAELTWGLILALSRKILTAHESVL
;
A
#
# COMPACT_ATOMS: atom_id res chain seq x y z
N MET A 1 -11.63 21.72 -18.55
CA MET A 1 -11.43 20.93 -17.31
C MET A 1 -10.04 20.33 -17.36
N ALA A 2 -9.24 20.42 -16.30
CA ALA A 2 -7.94 19.76 -16.26
C ALA A 2 -8.14 18.24 -16.32
N GLN A 3 -7.35 17.57 -17.14
CA GLN A 3 -7.39 16.11 -17.27
C GLN A 3 -6.95 15.50 -15.93
N LYS A 4 -7.73 14.52 -15.41
CA LYS A 4 -7.35 13.80 -14.20
C LYS A 4 -6.06 13.02 -14.44
N PRO A 5 -5.11 12.99 -13.47
CA PRO A 5 -3.92 12.15 -13.58
C PRO A 5 -4.29 10.68 -13.66
N VAL A 6 -3.48 9.90 -14.38
CA VAL A 6 -3.71 8.46 -14.53
C VAL A 6 -3.12 7.72 -13.32
N ALA A 7 -3.97 6.98 -12.61
CA ALA A 7 -3.57 6.17 -11.47
C ALA A 7 -3.68 4.69 -11.77
N LEU A 8 -2.69 3.90 -11.35
CA LEU A 8 -2.74 2.45 -11.38
C LEU A 8 -3.06 1.92 -9.98
N TYR A 9 -4.17 1.22 -9.88
CA TYR A 9 -4.67 0.57 -8.67
C TYR A 9 -4.78 -0.94 -8.89
N TYR A 10 -4.43 -1.73 -7.87
CA TYR A 10 -4.55 -3.18 -7.91
C TYR A 10 -5.63 -3.65 -6.96
N ARG A 11 -6.58 -4.46 -7.44
CA ARG A 11 -7.72 -4.99 -6.68
C ARG A 11 -7.29 -5.79 -5.44
N MET A 12 -6.10 -6.41 -5.49
CA MET A 12 -5.51 -7.08 -4.33
C MET A 12 -5.34 -6.18 -3.08
N LEU A 13 -5.28 -4.85 -3.24
CA LEU A 13 -5.22 -3.88 -2.14
C LEU A 13 -6.52 -3.80 -1.34
N LYS A 14 -7.65 -4.24 -1.92
CA LYS A 14 -8.98 -4.35 -1.28
C LYS A 14 -9.41 -3.08 -0.54
N TYR A 15 -9.29 -1.92 -1.20
CA TYR A 15 -9.74 -0.66 -0.62
C TYR A 15 -11.24 -0.68 -0.38
N GLN A 16 -11.66 0.00 0.70
CA GLN A 16 -13.08 0.16 1.02
C GLN A 16 -13.80 0.98 -0.07
N PRO A 17 -15.11 0.75 -0.29
CA PRO A 17 -15.86 1.41 -1.36
C PRO A 17 -15.75 2.94 -1.36
N GLU A 18 -15.72 3.55 -0.16
CA GLU A 18 -15.57 5.00 -0.02
C GLU A 18 -14.21 5.49 -0.55
N ASN A 19 -13.14 4.69 -0.36
CA ASN A 19 -11.81 5.02 -0.84
C ASN A 19 -11.71 4.81 -2.35
N LEU A 20 -12.33 3.77 -2.91
CA LEU A 20 -12.42 3.56 -4.35
C LEU A 20 -13.15 4.73 -5.02
N LYS A 21 -14.27 5.17 -4.46
CA LYS A 21 -14.97 6.36 -4.96
C LYS A 21 -14.09 7.60 -4.98
N ARG A 22 -13.28 7.82 -3.91
CA ARG A 22 -12.33 8.92 -3.88
C ARG A 22 -11.25 8.82 -4.95
N LEU A 23 -10.79 7.59 -5.26
CA LEU A 23 -9.84 7.39 -6.36
C LEU A 23 -10.48 7.80 -7.69
N ASP A 24 -11.71 7.37 -7.98
CA ASP A 24 -12.43 7.72 -9.20
C ASP A 24 -12.73 9.21 -9.30
N ASP A 25 -13.00 9.87 -8.17
CA ASP A 25 -13.23 11.32 -8.14
C ASP A 25 -11.96 12.11 -8.48
N LEU A 26 -10.77 11.63 -8.10
CA LEU A 26 -9.51 12.34 -8.22
C LEU A 26 -8.68 11.94 -9.44
N PHE A 27 -8.78 10.68 -9.89
CA PHE A 27 -7.91 10.08 -10.90
C PHE A 27 -8.70 9.46 -12.06
N SER A 28 -8.01 9.28 -13.18
CA SER A 28 -8.42 8.33 -14.21
C SER A 28 -7.78 6.98 -13.84
N VAL A 29 -8.57 6.09 -13.23
CA VAL A 29 -8.05 4.84 -12.64
C VAL A 29 -7.91 3.77 -13.72
N ILE A 30 -6.72 3.16 -13.79
CA ILE A 30 -6.48 1.87 -14.44
C ILE A 30 -6.51 0.83 -13.32
N GLU A 31 -7.36 -0.17 -13.44
CA GLU A 31 -7.53 -1.20 -12.44
C GLU A 31 -7.06 -2.55 -12.97
N LEU A 32 -6.16 -3.21 -12.25
CA LEU A 32 -5.65 -4.56 -12.50
C LEU A 32 -5.88 -5.44 -11.27
N ASP A 33 -5.80 -6.74 -11.42
CA ASP A 33 -5.91 -7.65 -10.27
C ASP A 33 -4.68 -7.56 -9.38
N ASP A 34 -3.50 -7.66 -9.98
CA ASP A 34 -2.22 -7.57 -9.29
C ASP A 34 -1.09 -7.14 -10.27
N PRO A 35 0.13 -6.87 -9.79
CA PRO A 35 1.25 -6.43 -10.62
C PRO A 35 1.76 -7.43 -11.67
N SER A 36 1.31 -8.68 -11.68
CA SER A 36 1.67 -9.63 -12.75
C SER A 36 1.00 -9.27 -14.10
N GLU A 37 -0.06 -8.46 -14.05
CA GLU A 37 -0.76 -7.97 -15.24
C GLU A 37 -0.15 -6.67 -15.81
N ASP A 38 0.92 -6.16 -15.21
CA ASP A 38 1.59 -4.95 -15.70
C ASP A 38 2.15 -5.15 -17.10
N THR A 39 1.88 -4.21 -17.99
CA THR A 39 2.51 -4.15 -19.31
C THR A 39 3.23 -2.81 -19.49
N PRO A 40 4.25 -2.75 -20.37
CA PRO A 40 4.92 -1.48 -20.68
C PRO A 40 3.97 -0.40 -21.18
N GLU A 41 2.93 -0.77 -21.92
CA GLU A 41 1.91 0.16 -22.45
C GLU A 41 1.10 0.79 -21.33
N ILE A 42 0.66 0.00 -20.34
CA ILE A 42 -0.05 0.49 -19.16
C ILE A 42 0.87 1.38 -18.34
N LEU A 43 2.05 0.88 -17.97
CA LEU A 43 3.00 1.60 -17.12
C LEU A 43 3.43 2.95 -17.72
N SER A 44 3.60 3.03 -19.04
CA SER A 44 4.00 4.27 -19.73
C SER A 44 3.02 5.44 -19.54
N ARG A 45 1.76 5.14 -19.19
CA ARG A 45 0.68 6.13 -19.00
C ARG A 45 0.49 6.54 -17.55
N VAL A 46 1.01 5.76 -16.61
CA VAL A 46 0.76 5.90 -15.17
C VAL A 46 1.52 7.10 -14.61
N GLU A 47 0.80 7.94 -13.86
CA GLU A 47 1.34 9.08 -13.13
C GLU A 47 1.35 8.84 -11.61
N VAL A 48 0.43 8.00 -11.12
CA VAL A 48 0.33 7.60 -9.70
C VAL A 48 0.24 6.08 -9.62
N LEU A 49 1.10 5.46 -8.83
CA LEU A 49 1.10 4.02 -8.60
C LEU A 49 0.72 3.71 -7.15
N PHE A 50 -0.32 2.92 -6.93
CA PHE A 50 -0.64 2.36 -5.61
C PHE A 50 0.10 1.04 -5.42
N ALA A 51 1.22 1.06 -4.69
CA ALA A 51 2.14 -0.06 -4.55
C ALA A 51 1.67 -1.08 -3.50
N PRO A 52 1.38 -2.34 -3.89
CA PRO A 52 1.01 -3.39 -2.96
C PRO A 52 2.24 -4.03 -2.31
N LEU A 53 2.08 -4.57 -1.10
CA LEU A 53 3.08 -5.46 -0.50
C LEU A 53 3.23 -6.76 -1.31
N GLY A 54 4.43 -7.35 -1.25
CA GLY A 54 4.72 -8.60 -1.94
C GLY A 54 5.26 -8.43 -3.37
N TYR A 55 5.18 -7.22 -3.93
CA TYR A 55 5.70 -6.90 -5.26
C TYR A 55 6.67 -5.73 -5.18
N PHE A 56 7.87 -5.92 -5.69
CA PHE A 56 8.92 -4.90 -5.60
C PHE A 56 8.75 -3.85 -6.71
N VAL A 57 8.69 -2.59 -6.30
CA VAL A 57 8.70 -1.43 -7.20
C VAL A 57 10.12 -0.92 -7.30
N GLY A 58 10.87 -1.49 -8.21
CA GLY A 58 12.27 -1.17 -8.46
C GLY A 58 12.50 -0.35 -9.73
N LYS A 59 13.78 -0.18 -10.05
CA LYS A 59 14.26 0.58 -11.20
C LYS A 59 13.58 0.18 -12.52
N GLU A 60 13.46 -1.12 -12.80
CA GLU A 60 12.88 -1.63 -14.06
C GLU A 60 11.46 -1.12 -14.27
N LYS A 61 10.60 -1.25 -13.23
CA LYS A 61 9.22 -0.78 -13.29
C LYS A 61 9.14 0.74 -13.43
N MET A 62 10.00 1.47 -12.70
CA MET A 62 10.05 2.93 -12.79
C MET A 62 10.58 3.41 -14.15
N ASP A 63 11.48 2.66 -14.79
CA ASP A 63 11.97 2.98 -16.13
C ASP A 63 10.90 2.83 -17.22
N LEU A 64 9.96 1.89 -17.05
CA LEU A 64 8.81 1.73 -17.92
C LEU A 64 7.74 2.80 -17.66
N ALA A 65 7.57 3.21 -16.42
CA ALA A 65 6.57 4.21 -16.00
C ALA A 65 7.11 5.66 -16.11
N LYS A 66 7.44 6.08 -17.33
CA LYS A 66 8.11 7.37 -17.61
C LYS A 66 7.35 8.62 -17.15
N ARG A 67 6.05 8.50 -16.93
CA ARG A 67 5.18 9.59 -16.43
C ARG A 67 4.94 9.53 -14.94
N LEU A 68 5.50 8.51 -14.25
CA LEU A 68 5.29 8.27 -12.83
C LEU A 68 5.84 9.46 -12.00
N ARG A 69 4.99 10.00 -11.15
CA ARG A 69 5.29 11.14 -10.26
C ARG A 69 5.14 10.78 -8.79
N VAL A 70 4.23 9.83 -8.50
CA VAL A 70 3.92 9.44 -7.12
C VAL A 70 3.81 7.92 -7.02
N ILE A 71 4.48 7.35 -6.02
CA ILE A 71 4.25 5.99 -5.56
C ILE A 71 3.60 6.10 -4.18
N ALA A 72 2.36 5.63 -4.05
CA ALA A 72 1.62 5.62 -2.80
C ALA A 72 1.54 4.22 -2.23
N SER A 73 1.78 4.07 -0.93
CA SER A 73 1.62 2.81 -0.22
C SER A 73 0.94 3.05 1.12
N ASN A 74 -0.07 2.22 1.43
CA ASN A 74 -0.80 2.27 2.70
C ASN A 74 -0.08 1.50 3.83
N THR A 75 1.22 1.27 3.69
CA THR A 75 2.05 0.53 4.64
C THR A 75 2.81 1.46 5.58
N THR A 76 3.13 0.97 6.76
CA THR A 76 3.95 1.71 7.74
C THR A 76 5.42 1.79 7.35
N GLY A 77 5.91 0.82 6.54
CA GLY A 77 7.24 0.80 5.96
C GLY A 77 7.18 0.73 4.43
N HIS A 78 8.35 0.79 3.79
CA HIS A 78 8.46 0.74 2.33
C HIS A 78 9.52 -0.23 1.80
N PRO A 79 9.70 -1.45 2.39
CA PRO A 79 10.75 -2.38 1.94
C PRO A 79 10.52 -2.90 0.51
N HIS A 80 9.31 -2.75 -0.01
CA HIS A 80 8.89 -3.13 -1.36
C HIS A 80 9.04 -2.00 -2.39
N ILE A 81 9.63 -0.85 -2.01
CA ILE A 81 9.84 0.30 -2.90
C ILE A 81 11.33 0.69 -2.85
N ASP A 82 11.97 0.78 -4.00
CA ASP A 82 13.31 1.36 -4.14
C ASP A 82 13.21 2.89 -4.06
N VAL A 83 13.26 3.39 -2.82
CA VAL A 83 13.11 4.82 -2.53
C VAL A 83 14.24 5.63 -3.10
N ASP A 84 15.47 5.12 -3.09
CA ASP A 84 16.64 5.83 -3.61
C ASP A 84 16.50 6.02 -5.13
N CYS A 85 16.08 4.97 -5.83
CA CYS A 85 15.77 5.07 -7.25
C CYS A 85 14.62 6.05 -7.51
N ALA A 86 13.53 6.00 -6.73
CA ALA A 86 12.40 6.91 -6.87
C ALA A 86 12.83 8.38 -6.72
N VAL A 87 13.60 8.68 -5.66
CA VAL A 87 14.12 10.03 -5.41
C VAL A 87 15.03 10.50 -6.54
N SER A 88 15.93 9.64 -7.03
CA SER A 88 16.83 9.99 -8.16
C SER A 88 16.07 10.34 -9.45
N LYS A 89 14.86 9.83 -9.60
CA LYS A 89 13.96 10.10 -10.74
C LYS A 89 12.96 11.23 -10.47
N GLY A 90 13.00 11.87 -9.31
CA GLY A 90 12.05 12.91 -8.91
C GLY A 90 10.64 12.37 -8.61
N ILE A 91 10.50 11.08 -8.32
CA ILE A 91 9.24 10.43 -7.96
C ILE A 91 9.03 10.57 -6.45
N PHE A 92 7.89 11.11 -6.05
CA PHE A 92 7.53 11.24 -4.64
C PHE A 92 6.99 9.91 -4.10
N VAL A 93 7.51 9.47 -2.94
CA VAL A 93 7.03 8.26 -2.24
C VAL A 93 6.18 8.66 -1.05
N ALA A 94 4.89 8.34 -1.09
CA ALA A 94 3.94 8.56 -0.01
C ALA A 94 3.66 7.23 0.73
N CYS A 95 4.02 7.16 2.01
CA CYS A 95 3.66 6.02 2.87
C CYS A 95 3.39 6.51 4.29
N LEU A 96 2.77 5.66 5.11
CA LEU A 96 2.40 6.02 6.48
C LEU A 96 3.60 6.31 7.38
N LYS A 97 4.80 5.81 7.04
CA LYS A 97 6.04 6.13 7.77
C LYS A 97 6.27 7.64 7.91
N PHE A 98 5.83 8.42 6.94
CA PHE A 98 5.98 9.88 6.94
C PHE A 98 4.82 10.63 7.61
N ALA A 99 3.90 9.88 8.26
CA ALA A 99 2.77 10.43 9.01
C ALA A 99 2.79 9.93 10.48
N PRO A 100 3.81 10.32 11.29
CA PRO A 100 4.02 9.76 12.62
C PRO A 100 2.85 10.01 13.58
N GLU A 101 2.18 11.15 13.48
CA GLU A 101 1.03 11.45 14.32
C GLU A 101 -0.17 10.52 13.99
N PHE A 102 -0.38 10.22 12.73
CA PHE A 102 -1.38 9.25 12.32
C PHE A 102 -1.02 7.84 12.80
N LEU A 103 0.26 7.45 12.71
CA LEU A 103 0.71 6.12 13.16
C LEU A 103 0.47 5.89 14.65
N LYS A 104 0.53 6.92 15.49
CA LYS A 104 0.24 6.82 16.93
C LYS A 104 -1.21 6.40 17.22
N THR A 105 -2.12 6.60 16.27
CA THR A 105 -3.54 6.21 16.40
C THR A 105 -3.81 4.77 15.97
N ILE A 106 -2.82 4.09 15.36
CA ILE A 106 -2.95 2.72 14.87
C ILE A 106 -2.44 1.75 15.93
N THR A 107 -3.33 1.17 16.72
CA THR A 107 -3.01 0.31 17.88
C THR A 107 -3.18 -1.19 17.69
N PRO A 108 -3.84 -1.72 16.61
CA PRO A 108 -4.23 -3.13 16.54
C PRO A 108 -3.08 -4.13 16.72
N THR A 109 -1.88 -3.84 16.20
CA THR A 109 -0.71 -4.71 16.35
C THR A 109 -0.24 -4.78 17.80
N ALA A 110 -0.22 -3.64 18.52
CA ALA A 110 0.13 -3.57 19.93
C ALA A 110 -0.92 -4.30 20.78
N GLU A 111 -2.19 -4.08 20.51
CA GLU A 111 -3.32 -4.74 21.19
C GLU A 111 -3.28 -6.26 21.02
N LEU A 112 -3.06 -6.75 19.80
CA LEU A 112 -2.92 -8.17 19.54
C LEU A 112 -1.71 -8.76 20.28
N THR A 113 -0.57 -8.05 20.29
CA THR A 113 0.64 -8.48 20.98
C THR A 113 0.37 -8.63 22.47
N TRP A 114 -0.25 -7.64 23.11
CA TRP A 114 -0.64 -7.72 24.51
C TRP A 114 -1.65 -8.85 24.77
N GLY A 115 -2.64 -9.01 23.89
CA GLY A 115 -3.60 -10.10 23.95
C GLY A 115 -2.94 -11.47 23.95
N LEU A 116 -1.96 -11.70 23.06
CA LEU A 116 -1.21 -12.94 22.99
C LEU A 116 -0.32 -13.17 24.22
N ILE A 117 0.37 -12.14 24.72
CA ILE A 117 1.16 -12.23 25.95
C ILE A 117 0.28 -12.66 27.12
N LEU A 118 -0.89 -12.03 27.30
CA LEU A 118 -1.83 -12.36 28.36
C LEU A 118 -2.41 -13.77 28.17
N ALA A 119 -2.79 -14.15 26.95
CA ALA A 119 -3.32 -15.47 26.65
C ALA A 119 -2.32 -16.60 27.01
N LEU A 120 -1.04 -16.40 26.68
CA LEU A 120 0.03 -17.35 27.01
C LEU A 120 0.33 -17.37 28.50
N SER A 121 0.55 -16.21 29.12
CA SER A 121 0.94 -16.12 30.55
C SER A 121 -0.14 -16.62 31.50
N ARG A 122 -1.41 -16.45 31.14
CA ARG A 122 -2.57 -16.88 31.93
C ARG A 122 -3.13 -18.25 31.48
N LYS A 123 -2.49 -18.90 30.50
CA LYS A 123 -2.93 -20.20 29.95
C LYS A 123 -4.41 -20.21 29.53
N ILE A 124 -4.89 -19.13 28.91
CA ILE A 124 -6.33 -18.92 28.64
C ILE A 124 -6.88 -20.05 27.78
N LEU A 125 -6.14 -20.53 26.75
CA LEU A 125 -6.58 -21.62 25.89
C LEU A 125 -6.75 -22.92 26.65
N THR A 126 -5.76 -23.30 27.48
CA THR A 126 -5.84 -24.51 28.32
C THR A 126 -6.97 -24.42 29.34
N ALA A 127 -7.18 -23.24 29.94
CA ALA A 127 -8.30 -23.02 30.86
C ALA A 127 -9.65 -23.14 30.16
N HIS A 128 -9.78 -22.62 28.95
CA HIS A 128 -11.00 -22.76 28.13
C HIS A 128 -11.31 -24.22 27.83
N GLU A 129 -10.32 -25.01 27.36
CA GLU A 129 -10.47 -26.44 27.07
C GLU A 129 -10.89 -27.25 28.31
N SER A 130 -10.48 -26.82 29.52
CA SER A 130 -10.79 -27.53 30.77
C SER A 130 -12.22 -27.27 31.29
N VAL A 131 -12.94 -26.30 30.71
CA VAL A 131 -14.30 -25.90 31.13
C VAL A 131 -15.36 -26.41 30.16
N LEU A 132 -14.97 -26.83 28.94
CA LEU A 132 -15.83 -27.47 27.96
C LEU A 132 -15.95 -28.98 28.22
#